data_d4cc8a8926b045a950a0067ce2f83af7
#
_entry.id   d4cc8a8926b045a950a0067ce2f83af7
#
_cell.length_a   1.000
_cell.length_b   1.000
_cell.length_c   1.000
_cell.angle_alpha   90.00
_cell.angle_beta   90.00
_cell.angle_gamma   90.00
#
_symmetry.space_group_name_H-M   'P 1'
#
loop_
_entity.id
_entity.type
_entity.pdbx_description
1 polymer ?
#
loop_
_entity_poly.entity_id
_entity_poly.type
_entity_poly.pdbx_seq_one_letter_code
_entity_poly.pdbx_strand_id
1 'polypeptide(L)'
;MESLRKLEELQTTMTLMQSHGIISNSSDHESNRFVSNFILFMIQPCGELDLGKKCALVSEFIPKISSGFLEKAATCLTEKGFQQHVFGEELEQNCVDKSDYGEMAVIGLDAMQRANSTLEDFCRSYFMFHGMEVNEPQALFKYLPVLSFTESYIYQLDSLNEKILPSPHNGVKVSEKGYEETDPGLIAKFIKVFKDDPFRPLAVLLGCHGLLTERIQEEFKHGEEYWTLERMLCRALVDGKEISVKDVIRAIHLKSFDYRVLNLLLYQLRGMQVNEVHMDFLSISEFLVEVADDLFDYEVDDVLENNFNILRMFVRIYGTSAPAMLAKYIAEAEEKYNILLKTLDSQLSLDYHRRCEEATQEGGSTSKHPLGTWNIPKLIVDEELYRSNVLDIEREM
;
A
#
# COMPACT_ATOMS: atom_id res chain seq x y z
N MET A 1 1.19 -23.05 -13.75
CA MET A 1 1.38 -24.53 -13.95
C MET A 1 1.48 -25.27 -12.62
N GLU A 2 2.20 -24.78 -11.63
CA GLU A 2 2.32 -25.45 -10.31
C GLU A 2 0.98 -25.59 -9.57
N SER A 3 0.14 -24.55 -9.60
CA SER A 3 -1.19 -24.58 -8.96
C SER A 3 -2.13 -25.62 -9.57
N LEU A 4 -2.08 -25.82 -10.88
CA LEU A 4 -2.87 -26.85 -11.57
C LEU A 4 -2.40 -28.27 -11.19
N ARG A 5 -1.09 -28.46 -11.08
CA ARG A 5 -0.51 -29.73 -10.63
C ARG A 5 -0.95 -30.08 -9.21
N LYS A 6 -0.94 -29.10 -8.29
CA LYS A 6 -1.43 -29.28 -6.91
C LYS A 6 -2.92 -29.65 -6.86
N LEU A 7 -3.74 -29.05 -7.72
CA LEU A 7 -5.16 -29.42 -7.83
C LEU A 7 -5.36 -30.84 -8.38
N GLU A 8 -4.57 -31.26 -9.33
CA GLU A 8 -4.58 -32.62 -9.89
C GLU A 8 -4.16 -33.66 -8.85
N GLU A 9 -3.10 -33.39 -8.08
CA GLU A 9 -2.64 -34.23 -6.97
C GLU A 9 -3.72 -34.32 -5.87
N LEU A 10 -4.38 -33.21 -5.52
CA LEU A 10 -5.50 -33.19 -4.59
C LEU A 10 -6.67 -34.05 -5.09
N GLN A 11 -7.08 -33.84 -6.33
CA GLN A 11 -8.19 -34.60 -6.92
C GLN A 11 -7.91 -36.10 -6.98
N THR A 12 -6.68 -36.48 -7.35
CA THR A 12 -6.24 -37.89 -7.41
C THR A 12 -6.27 -38.50 -6.00
N THR A 13 -5.77 -37.79 -5.00
CA THR A 13 -5.76 -38.26 -3.60
C THR A 13 -7.17 -38.39 -3.04
N MET A 14 -8.06 -37.43 -3.29
CA MET A 14 -9.46 -37.53 -2.86
C MET A 14 -10.19 -38.71 -3.52
N THR A 15 -9.98 -38.94 -4.81
CA THR A 15 -10.57 -40.07 -5.53
C THR A 15 -10.09 -41.41 -4.94
N LEU A 16 -8.81 -41.50 -4.61
CA LEU A 16 -8.24 -42.68 -3.94
C LEU A 16 -8.86 -42.90 -2.56
N MET A 17 -9.00 -41.86 -1.75
CA MET A 17 -9.63 -41.94 -0.43
C MET A 17 -11.11 -42.35 -0.50
N GLN A 18 -11.83 -41.87 -1.50
CA GLN A 18 -13.22 -42.28 -1.78
C GLN A 18 -13.32 -43.76 -2.18
N SER A 19 -12.41 -44.24 -3.04
CA SER A 19 -12.38 -45.63 -3.49
C SER A 19 -12.08 -46.62 -2.35
N HIS A 20 -11.38 -46.16 -1.29
CA HIS A 20 -11.09 -46.95 -0.10
C HIS A 20 -12.12 -46.77 1.04
N GLY A 21 -13.20 -46.02 0.78
CA GLY A 21 -14.27 -45.78 1.76
C GLY A 21 -13.84 -44.93 2.97
N ILE A 22 -12.72 -44.20 2.86
CA ILE A 22 -12.22 -43.33 3.89
C ILE A 22 -13.07 -42.03 3.95
N ILE A 23 -13.56 -41.59 2.78
CA ILE A 23 -14.45 -40.44 2.65
C ILE A 23 -15.77 -40.95 2.04
N SER A 24 -16.87 -40.59 2.65
CA SER A 24 -18.19 -40.95 2.10
C SER A 24 -18.49 -40.09 0.85
N ASN A 25 -19.19 -40.70 -0.12
CA ASN A 25 -19.74 -39.97 -1.28
C ASN A 25 -20.90 -39.03 -0.91
N SER A 26 -21.06 -38.69 0.37
CA SER A 26 -22.12 -37.81 0.82
C SER A 26 -21.90 -36.39 0.30
N SER A 27 -22.97 -35.71 -0.02
CA SER A 27 -23.03 -34.31 -0.47
C SER A 27 -22.69 -33.30 0.62
N ASP A 28 -21.97 -33.69 1.65
CA ASP A 28 -21.52 -32.78 2.71
C ASP A 28 -20.30 -31.96 2.23
N HIS A 29 -20.61 -30.78 1.73
CA HIS A 29 -19.63 -29.85 1.21
C HIS A 29 -18.61 -29.42 2.26
N GLU A 30 -18.98 -29.33 3.53
CA GLU A 30 -18.08 -28.89 4.61
C GLU A 30 -17.03 -29.96 4.93
N SER A 31 -17.45 -31.22 5.05
CA SER A 31 -16.53 -32.34 5.26
C SER A 31 -15.56 -32.49 4.09
N ASN A 32 -16.04 -32.37 2.85
CA ASN A 32 -15.18 -32.43 1.67
C ASN A 32 -14.19 -31.25 1.62
N ARG A 33 -14.62 -30.05 2.01
CA ARG A 33 -13.75 -28.87 2.11
C ARG A 33 -12.68 -29.05 3.18
N PHE A 34 -13.04 -29.58 4.34
CA PHE A 34 -12.10 -29.87 5.42
C PHE A 34 -11.03 -30.85 4.96
N VAL A 35 -11.43 -31.97 4.36
CA VAL A 35 -10.50 -32.99 3.86
C VAL A 35 -9.59 -32.43 2.76
N SER A 36 -10.13 -31.64 1.84
CA SER A 36 -9.34 -31.00 0.79
C SER A 36 -8.27 -30.07 1.38
N ASN A 37 -8.63 -29.24 2.36
CA ASN A 37 -7.69 -28.36 3.05
C ASN A 37 -6.62 -29.13 3.82
N PHE A 38 -7.01 -30.24 4.46
CA PHE A 38 -6.07 -31.10 5.17
C PHE A 38 -5.06 -31.77 4.23
N ILE A 39 -5.53 -32.27 3.09
CA ILE A 39 -4.64 -32.85 2.07
C ILE A 39 -3.70 -31.80 1.52
N LEU A 40 -4.19 -30.60 1.19
CA LEU A 40 -3.36 -29.49 0.73
C LEU A 40 -2.31 -29.10 1.77
N PHE A 41 -2.67 -29.03 3.05
CA PHE A 41 -1.72 -28.81 4.14
C PHE A 41 -0.62 -29.89 4.19
N MET A 42 -0.99 -31.16 4.00
CA MET A 42 -0.04 -32.27 4.05
C MET A 42 0.93 -32.27 2.87
N ILE A 43 0.47 -31.96 1.66
CA ILE A 43 1.31 -31.96 0.45
C ILE A 43 2.07 -30.65 0.22
N GLN A 44 1.63 -29.52 0.84
CA GLN A 44 2.30 -28.24 0.68
C GLN A 44 3.70 -28.26 1.30
N PRO A 45 4.75 -27.78 0.62
CA PRO A 45 6.08 -27.62 1.20
C PRO A 45 6.04 -26.76 2.46
N CYS A 46 6.73 -27.18 3.52
CA CYS A 46 6.83 -26.46 4.79
C CYS A 46 8.24 -26.59 5.35
N GLY A 47 9.15 -25.77 4.89
CA GLY A 47 10.56 -25.84 5.27
C GLY A 47 11.15 -27.23 5.06
N GLU A 48 11.77 -27.80 6.09
CA GLU A 48 12.36 -29.17 6.06
C GLU A 48 11.36 -30.30 6.35
N LEU A 49 10.07 -29.96 6.56
CA LEU A 49 9.03 -30.93 6.82
C LEU A 49 8.52 -31.54 5.51
N ASP A 50 9.09 -32.67 5.14
CA ASP A 50 8.56 -33.51 4.07
C ASP A 50 7.25 -34.21 4.48
N LEU A 51 6.56 -34.83 3.51
CA LEU A 51 5.30 -35.54 3.76
C LEU A 51 5.43 -36.65 4.82
N GLY A 52 6.55 -37.37 4.84
CA GLY A 52 6.80 -38.45 5.82
C GLY A 52 6.92 -37.90 7.24
N LYS A 53 7.66 -36.83 7.43
CA LYS A 53 7.78 -36.16 8.73
C LYS A 53 6.44 -35.58 9.18
N LYS A 54 5.65 -35.00 8.28
CA LYS A 54 4.30 -34.50 8.59
C LYS A 54 3.37 -35.63 9.03
N CYS A 55 3.37 -36.76 8.29
CA CYS A 55 2.59 -37.93 8.66
C CYS A 55 2.99 -38.48 10.04
N ALA A 56 4.27 -38.53 10.35
CA ALA A 56 4.78 -38.98 11.65
C ALA A 56 4.27 -38.05 12.77
N LEU A 57 4.38 -36.75 12.62
CA LEU A 57 3.88 -35.76 13.59
C LEU A 57 2.38 -35.88 13.80
N VAL A 58 1.59 -35.98 12.72
CA VAL A 58 0.13 -36.14 12.80
C VAL A 58 -0.22 -37.43 13.54
N SER A 59 0.42 -38.55 13.22
CA SER A 59 0.19 -39.85 13.85
C SER A 59 0.58 -39.86 15.33
N GLU A 60 1.62 -39.11 15.70
CA GLU A 60 2.08 -39.03 17.09
C GLU A 60 1.17 -38.16 17.96
N PHE A 61 0.71 -37.02 17.43
CA PHE A 61 0.03 -36.01 18.21
C PHE A 61 -1.51 -36.06 18.15
N ILE A 62 -2.11 -36.46 17.01
CA ILE A 62 -3.56 -36.56 16.90
C ILE A 62 -4.19 -37.44 17.99
N PRO A 63 -3.65 -38.62 18.33
CA PRO A 63 -4.23 -39.44 19.40
C PRO A 63 -4.15 -38.81 20.79
N LYS A 64 -3.28 -37.81 20.97
CA LYS A 64 -3.10 -37.07 22.26
C LYS A 64 -4.06 -35.87 22.35
N ILE A 65 -4.68 -35.47 21.24
CA ILE A 65 -5.60 -34.33 21.18
C ILE A 65 -7.02 -34.83 21.52
N SER A 66 -7.46 -34.55 22.74
CA SER A 66 -8.85 -34.85 23.13
C SER A 66 -9.81 -33.73 22.69
N SER A 67 -11.12 -34.06 22.58
CA SER A 67 -12.16 -33.04 22.32
C SER A 67 -12.12 -31.89 23.33
N GLY A 68 -11.92 -32.24 24.62
CA GLY A 68 -11.81 -31.23 25.67
C GLY A 68 -10.56 -30.34 25.55
N PHE A 69 -9.46 -30.84 24.97
CA PHE A 69 -8.30 -30.01 24.62
C PHE A 69 -8.63 -29.04 23.47
N LEU A 70 -9.31 -29.51 22.43
CA LEU A 70 -9.72 -28.69 21.29
C LEU A 70 -10.74 -27.62 21.72
N GLU A 71 -11.69 -27.96 22.58
CA GLU A 71 -12.63 -26.98 23.16
C GLU A 71 -11.90 -25.91 23.98
N LYS A 72 -10.95 -26.31 24.84
CA LYS A 72 -10.13 -25.33 25.57
C LYS A 72 -9.25 -24.49 24.65
N ALA A 73 -8.66 -25.09 23.62
CA ALA A 73 -7.85 -24.36 22.64
C ALA A 73 -8.75 -23.39 21.84
N ALA A 74 -9.94 -23.83 21.42
CA ALA A 74 -10.90 -22.96 20.74
C ALA A 74 -11.35 -21.80 21.65
N THR A 75 -11.65 -22.07 22.93
CA THR A 75 -11.97 -21.04 23.92
C THR A 75 -10.79 -20.09 24.13
N CYS A 76 -9.58 -20.59 24.27
CA CYS A 76 -8.39 -19.76 24.41
C CYS A 76 -8.12 -18.91 23.14
N LEU A 77 -8.38 -19.44 21.95
CA LEU A 77 -8.24 -18.71 20.69
C LEU A 77 -9.36 -17.67 20.50
N THR A 78 -10.58 -17.96 20.95
CA THR A 78 -11.71 -17.01 20.88
C THR A 78 -11.69 -15.98 22.01
N GLU A 79 -11.30 -16.37 23.24
CA GLU A 79 -11.34 -15.48 24.40
C GLU A 79 -10.00 -14.74 24.65
N LYS A 80 -8.85 -15.25 24.23
CA LYS A 80 -7.53 -14.68 24.52
C LYS A 80 -6.65 -14.38 23.30
N GLY A 81 -6.93 -14.98 22.15
CA GLY A 81 -6.04 -14.91 21.00
C GLY A 81 -6.20 -13.65 20.16
N PHE A 82 -7.35 -13.02 20.17
CA PHE A 82 -7.63 -11.84 19.37
C PHE A 82 -7.87 -10.58 20.21
N GLN A 83 -8.27 -10.71 21.48
CA GLN A 83 -8.65 -9.56 22.31
C GLN A 83 -7.58 -9.06 23.28
N GLN A 84 -6.60 -9.87 23.70
CA GLN A 84 -5.71 -9.48 24.81
C GLN A 84 -4.33 -8.92 24.40
N HIS A 85 -3.95 -8.95 23.12
CA HIS A 85 -2.66 -8.39 22.71
C HIS A 85 -2.73 -7.25 21.69
N VAL A 86 -3.90 -6.95 21.14
CA VAL A 86 -4.07 -5.83 20.22
C VAL A 86 -5.05 -4.79 20.74
N PHE A 87 -6.03 -5.21 21.57
CA PHE A 87 -7.06 -4.29 22.09
C PHE A 87 -7.24 -4.53 23.58
N GLY A 88 -6.88 -3.56 24.42
CA GLY A 88 -7.08 -3.61 25.88
C GLY A 88 -8.56 -3.69 26.24
N GLU A 89 -8.87 -4.44 27.31
CA GLU A 89 -10.23 -4.75 27.79
C GLU A 89 -11.13 -3.53 28.18
N GLU A 90 -10.64 -2.29 28.07
CA GLU A 90 -11.39 -1.09 28.48
C GLU A 90 -12.17 -0.39 27.33
N LEU A 91 -12.12 -0.89 26.09
CA LEU A 91 -12.65 -0.19 24.92
C LEU A 91 -14.04 -0.64 24.45
N GLU A 92 -14.63 -1.69 25.07
CA GLU A 92 -15.96 -2.19 24.64
C GLU A 92 -17.13 -1.27 24.98
N GLN A 93 -16.96 -0.22 25.80
CA GLN A 93 -18.09 0.59 26.25
C GLN A 93 -18.27 1.94 25.53
N ASN A 94 -17.34 2.37 24.67
CA ASN A 94 -17.42 3.70 24.04
C ASN A 94 -17.43 3.71 22.50
N CYS A 95 -17.37 2.58 21.82
CA CYS A 95 -17.44 2.55 20.36
C CYS A 95 -18.88 2.43 19.87
N VAL A 96 -19.40 3.55 19.46
CA VAL A 96 -20.48 3.77 18.50
C VAL A 96 -21.82 3.12 18.85
N ASP A 97 -22.75 3.95 19.25
CA ASP A 97 -24.17 3.68 19.14
C ASP A 97 -24.47 3.15 17.73
N LYS A 98 -25.01 1.93 17.63
CA LYS A 98 -25.20 1.17 16.36
C LYS A 98 -26.11 1.86 15.34
N SER A 99 -26.44 3.12 15.52
CA SER A 99 -27.39 3.86 14.67
C SER A 99 -26.75 4.77 13.61
N ASP A 100 -25.42 4.97 13.60
CA ASP A 100 -24.81 5.92 12.66
C ASP A 100 -23.84 5.26 11.67
N TYR A 101 -24.39 4.41 10.79
CA TYR A 101 -23.66 3.89 9.62
C TYR A 101 -23.14 4.99 8.66
N GLY A 102 -23.49 6.25 8.90
CA GLY A 102 -23.05 7.40 8.11
C GLY A 102 -21.59 7.79 8.32
N GLU A 103 -20.98 7.37 9.43
CA GLU A 103 -19.59 7.66 9.78
C GLU A 103 -18.65 6.43 9.66
N MET A 104 -19.13 5.31 9.14
CA MET A 104 -18.28 4.13 8.94
C MET A 104 -17.30 4.34 7.79
N ALA A 105 -16.03 4.04 8.05
CA ALA A 105 -15.03 3.91 7.00
C ALA A 105 -15.38 2.69 6.12
N VAL A 106 -15.65 2.92 4.84
CA VAL A 106 -15.96 1.89 3.85
C VAL A 106 -14.88 1.92 2.77
N ILE A 107 -14.39 0.75 2.37
CA ILE A 107 -13.33 0.60 1.38
C ILE A 107 -13.86 -0.23 0.21
N GLY A 108 -13.62 0.26 -1.01
CA GLY A 108 -13.88 -0.49 -2.24
C GLY A 108 -12.81 -1.54 -2.52
N LEU A 109 -13.17 -2.58 -3.27
CA LEU A 109 -12.26 -3.66 -3.63
C LEU A 109 -11.07 -3.16 -4.47
N ASP A 110 -11.31 -2.20 -5.36
CA ASP A 110 -10.27 -1.63 -6.22
C ASP A 110 -9.20 -0.91 -5.40
N ALA A 111 -9.60 -0.14 -4.39
CA ALA A 111 -8.67 0.52 -3.47
C ALA A 111 -7.83 -0.52 -2.68
N MET A 112 -8.45 -1.62 -2.26
CA MET A 112 -7.72 -2.72 -1.60
C MET A 112 -6.72 -3.39 -2.55
N GLN A 113 -7.07 -3.56 -3.81
CA GLN A 113 -6.18 -4.16 -4.81
C GLN A 113 -4.98 -3.24 -5.11
N ARG A 114 -5.21 -1.94 -5.27
CA ARG A 114 -4.15 -0.94 -5.47
C ARG A 114 -3.21 -0.85 -4.27
N ALA A 115 -3.74 -0.88 -3.04
CA ALA A 115 -2.95 -0.83 -1.82
C ALA A 115 -2.03 -2.04 -1.60
N ASN A 116 -2.27 -3.18 -2.26
CA ASN A 116 -1.49 -4.40 -2.03
C ASN A 116 -0.01 -4.26 -2.44
N SER A 117 0.27 -3.62 -3.57
CA SER A 117 1.66 -3.40 -4.03
C SER A 117 2.41 -2.45 -3.10
N THR A 118 1.77 -1.37 -2.69
CA THR A 118 2.31 -0.41 -1.73
C THR A 118 2.60 -1.06 -0.39
N LEU A 119 1.68 -1.90 0.11
CA LEU A 119 1.89 -2.63 1.35
C LEU A 119 3.02 -3.66 1.25
N GLU A 120 3.17 -4.34 0.11
CA GLU A 120 4.29 -5.24 -0.10
C GLU A 120 5.61 -4.47 -0.06
N ASP A 121 5.70 -3.34 -0.75
CA ASP A 121 6.88 -2.48 -0.72
C ASP A 121 7.13 -1.91 0.67
N PHE A 122 6.10 -1.42 1.35
CA PHE A 122 6.18 -0.96 2.73
C PHE A 122 6.77 -2.01 3.66
N CYS A 123 6.26 -3.24 3.61
CA CYS A 123 6.77 -4.32 4.45
C CYS A 123 8.24 -4.63 4.14
N ARG A 124 8.61 -4.70 2.86
CA ARG A 124 9.99 -5.01 2.45
C ARG A 124 10.98 -3.90 2.81
N SER A 125 10.57 -2.65 2.70
CA SER A 125 11.45 -1.49 2.83
C SER A 125 11.50 -0.93 4.26
N TYR A 126 10.39 -1.00 5.02
CA TYR A 126 10.28 -0.27 6.29
C TYR A 126 10.20 -1.16 7.53
N PHE A 127 9.84 -2.44 7.44
CA PHE A 127 9.79 -3.33 8.61
C PHE A 127 11.14 -3.46 9.31
N MET A 128 12.25 -3.36 8.58
CA MET A 128 13.59 -3.39 9.17
C MET A 128 13.85 -2.23 10.14
N PHE A 129 13.25 -1.04 9.93
CA PHE A 129 13.33 0.09 10.85
C PHE A 129 12.63 -0.16 12.19
N HIS A 130 11.75 -1.14 12.19
CA HIS A 130 11.05 -1.61 13.38
C HIS A 130 11.68 -2.89 13.97
N GLY A 131 12.84 -3.35 13.49
CA GLY A 131 13.46 -4.60 13.91
C GLY A 131 12.57 -5.81 13.64
N MET A 132 11.89 -5.82 12.50
CA MET A 132 11.01 -6.90 12.04
C MET A 132 11.56 -7.50 10.76
N GLU A 133 11.42 -8.82 10.63
CA GLU A 133 11.79 -9.53 9.41
C GLU A 133 10.53 -9.90 8.62
N VAL A 134 10.51 -9.56 7.32
CA VAL A 134 9.40 -9.88 6.41
C VAL A 134 9.22 -11.39 6.20
N ASN A 135 10.23 -12.18 6.54
CA ASN A 135 10.18 -13.63 6.42
C ASN A 135 9.49 -14.32 7.62
N GLU A 136 9.06 -13.56 8.62
CA GLU A 136 8.29 -14.06 9.76
C GLU A 136 6.77 -13.84 9.54
N PRO A 137 6.03 -14.82 9.01
CA PRO A 137 4.61 -14.63 8.65
C PRO A 137 3.74 -14.20 9.83
N GLN A 138 4.04 -14.68 11.04
CA GLN A 138 3.26 -14.34 12.24
C GLN A 138 3.41 -12.85 12.61
N ALA A 139 4.61 -12.29 12.47
CA ALA A 139 4.85 -10.89 12.72
C ALA A 139 4.11 -10.02 11.69
N LEU A 140 4.15 -10.42 10.42
CA LEU A 140 3.47 -9.74 9.32
C LEU A 140 1.94 -9.74 9.52
N PHE A 141 1.32 -10.91 9.65
CA PHE A 141 -0.13 -11.04 9.72
C PHE A 141 -0.76 -10.41 10.96
N LYS A 142 0.02 -10.18 12.02
CA LYS A 142 -0.45 -9.48 13.21
C LYS A 142 -0.79 -8.01 12.93
N TYR A 143 -0.01 -7.34 12.11
CA TYR A 143 -0.12 -5.89 11.88
C TYR A 143 -0.82 -5.56 10.57
N LEU A 144 -0.74 -6.46 9.59
CA LEU A 144 -1.25 -6.27 8.25
C LEU A 144 -2.73 -5.83 8.17
N PRO A 145 -3.67 -6.34 9.00
CA PRO A 145 -5.07 -5.91 8.89
C PRO A 145 -5.27 -4.40 9.10
N VAL A 146 -4.56 -3.79 10.06
CA VAL A 146 -4.65 -2.35 10.33
C VAL A 146 -3.94 -1.55 9.25
N LEU A 147 -2.75 -1.97 8.85
CA LEU A 147 -1.98 -1.31 7.80
C LEU A 147 -2.72 -1.37 6.47
N SER A 148 -3.23 -2.56 6.09
CA SER A 148 -3.98 -2.75 4.84
C SER A 148 -5.27 -1.96 4.80
N PHE A 149 -6.01 -1.90 5.91
CA PHE A 149 -7.21 -1.09 5.98
C PHE A 149 -6.90 0.39 5.80
N THR A 150 -5.89 0.89 6.52
CA THR A 150 -5.49 2.31 6.48
C THR A 150 -5.04 2.71 5.08
N GLU A 151 -4.15 1.92 4.48
CA GLU A 151 -3.64 2.18 3.15
C GLU A 151 -4.72 2.14 2.08
N SER A 152 -5.58 1.12 2.14
CA SER A 152 -6.72 1.03 1.22
C SER A 152 -7.68 2.21 1.35
N TYR A 153 -7.86 2.73 2.56
CA TYR A 153 -8.69 3.90 2.79
C TYR A 153 -8.06 5.17 2.18
N ILE A 154 -6.74 5.35 2.36
CA ILE A 154 -5.98 6.46 1.76
C ILE A 154 -6.07 6.38 0.23
N TYR A 155 -5.81 5.23 -0.37
CA TYR A 155 -5.94 5.03 -1.81
C TYR A 155 -7.35 5.31 -2.35
N GLN A 156 -8.38 5.00 -1.59
CA GLN A 156 -9.74 5.36 -1.98
C GLN A 156 -9.96 6.85 -2.01
N LEU A 157 -9.42 7.60 -1.04
CA LEU A 157 -9.48 9.05 -1.03
C LEU A 157 -8.65 9.65 -2.16
N ASP A 158 -7.48 9.09 -2.44
CA ASP A 158 -6.62 9.50 -3.53
C ASP A 158 -7.33 9.35 -4.90
N SER A 159 -7.94 8.20 -5.14
CA SER A 159 -8.76 7.97 -6.35
C SER A 159 -9.95 8.93 -6.47
N LEU A 160 -10.50 9.40 -5.36
CA LEU A 160 -11.51 10.46 -5.38
C LEU A 160 -10.91 11.82 -5.70
N ASN A 161 -9.71 12.11 -5.20
CA ASN A 161 -8.98 13.33 -5.51
C ASN A 161 -8.63 13.42 -7.01
N GLU A 162 -8.13 12.33 -7.59
CA GLU A 162 -7.85 12.21 -9.04
C GLU A 162 -9.10 12.52 -9.90
N LYS A 163 -10.27 12.00 -9.51
CA LYS A 163 -11.54 12.25 -10.22
C LYS A 163 -12.03 13.70 -10.15
N ILE A 164 -11.52 14.48 -9.20
CA ILE A 164 -11.84 15.91 -9.07
C ILE A 164 -10.88 16.78 -9.89
N LEU A 165 -9.74 16.23 -10.32
CA LEU A 165 -8.77 16.92 -11.15
C LEU A 165 -9.42 17.35 -12.50
N PRO A 166 -9.08 18.53 -13.04
CA PRO A 166 -9.59 18.97 -14.31
C PRO A 166 -9.02 18.11 -15.44
N SER A 167 -9.90 17.43 -16.17
CA SER A 167 -9.51 16.71 -17.38
C SER A 167 -9.01 17.71 -18.44
N PRO A 168 -7.87 17.44 -19.12
CA PRO A 168 -7.33 18.29 -20.16
C PRO A 168 -8.19 18.36 -21.44
N HIS A 169 -9.15 17.45 -21.61
CA HIS A 169 -10.02 17.38 -22.77
C HIS A 169 -11.47 17.74 -22.43
N ASN A 170 -11.91 18.92 -22.89
CA ASN A 170 -13.31 19.25 -22.97
C ASN A 170 -13.98 18.33 -24.03
N GLY A 171 -14.51 17.20 -23.62
CA GLY A 171 -15.49 16.45 -24.41
C GLY A 171 -15.15 15.04 -24.89
N VAL A 172 -13.98 14.48 -24.63
CA VAL A 172 -13.75 13.06 -24.90
C VAL A 172 -13.73 12.33 -23.56
N LYS A 173 -14.80 11.59 -23.29
CA LYS A 173 -14.81 10.59 -22.23
C LYS A 173 -13.72 9.56 -22.56
N VAL A 174 -12.56 9.66 -21.91
CA VAL A 174 -11.59 8.57 -21.92
C VAL A 174 -12.32 7.34 -21.39
N SER A 175 -12.26 6.31 -22.19
CA SER A 175 -12.92 5.01 -22.03
C SER A 175 -12.92 4.56 -20.57
N GLU A 176 -14.09 4.56 -19.96
CA GLU A 176 -14.41 3.84 -18.74
C GLU A 176 -14.21 2.33 -18.94
N LYS A 177 -12.97 1.87 -18.95
CA LYS A 177 -12.69 0.46 -18.78
C LYS A 177 -12.62 0.18 -17.28
N GLY A 178 -13.77 -0.23 -16.72
CA GLY A 178 -13.77 -1.01 -15.50
C GLY A 178 -14.57 -0.52 -14.32
N TYR A 179 -15.55 0.39 -14.47
CA TYR A 179 -16.50 0.67 -13.37
C TYR A 179 -17.93 0.41 -13.82
N GLU A 180 -18.39 -0.81 -13.53
CA GLU A 180 -19.82 -1.12 -13.49
C GLU A 180 -20.47 -0.26 -12.39
N GLU A 181 -21.53 0.44 -12.77
CA GLU A 181 -22.62 1.06 -12.00
C GLU A 181 -22.39 1.17 -10.47
N THR A 182 -21.52 2.07 -10.03
CA THR A 182 -21.54 2.51 -8.64
C THR A 182 -22.73 3.47 -8.46
N ASP A 183 -23.61 3.17 -7.49
CA ASP A 183 -24.77 3.97 -7.15
C ASP A 183 -24.39 5.47 -7.06
N PRO A 184 -24.99 6.37 -7.89
CA PRO A 184 -24.73 7.81 -7.86
C PRO A 184 -24.92 8.44 -6.47
N GLY A 185 -25.78 7.85 -5.63
CA GLY A 185 -26.00 8.27 -4.25
C GLY A 185 -24.82 7.95 -3.34
N LEU A 186 -24.10 6.85 -3.60
CA LEU A 186 -22.90 6.48 -2.86
C LEU A 186 -21.74 7.41 -3.20
N ILE A 187 -21.53 7.68 -4.49
CA ILE A 187 -20.53 8.64 -4.98
C ILE A 187 -20.76 10.03 -4.38
N ALA A 188 -22.00 10.51 -4.36
CA ALA A 188 -22.34 11.81 -3.77
C ALA A 188 -22.03 11.88 -2.26
N LYS A 189 -22.22 10.79 -1.51
CA LYS A 189 -21.85 10.70 -0.10
C LYS A 189 -20.34 10.74 0.09
N PHE A 190 -19.57 10.00 -0.72
CA PHE A 190 -18.11 10.02 -0.66
C PHE A 190 -17.54 11.39 -1.01
N ILE A 191 -18.04 12.07 -2.05
CA ILE A 191 -17.63 13.42 -2.40
C ILE A 191 -17.93 14.40 -1.25
N LYS A 192 -19.02 14.23 -0.53
CA LYS A 192 -19.35 15.08 0.61
C LYS A 192 -18.35 14.86 1.75
N VAL A 193 -18.09 13.59 2.15
CA VAL A 193 -17.10 13.25 3.18
C VAL A 193 -15.72 13.80 2.81
N PHE A 194 -15.31 13.61 1.56
CA PHE A 194 -14.02 14.10 1.05
C PHE A 194 -13.88 15.64 1.14
N LYS A 195 -14.96 16.38 0.95
CA LYS A 195 -14.93 17.85 1.02
C LYS A 195 -14.97 18.41 2.44
N ASP A 196 -15.61 17.70 3.36
CA ASP A 196 -15.82 18.19 4.73
C ASP A 196 -14.66 17.78 5.65
N ASP A 197 -14.36 16.48 5.76
CA ASP A 197 -13.28 15.90 6.57
C ASP A 197 -13.00 14.48 6.06
N PRO A 198 -12.09 14.32 5.10
CA PRO A 198 -11.88 13.04 4.42
C PRO A 198 -11.35 11.93 5.34
N PHE A 199 -10.57 12.28 6.36
CA PHE A 199 -9.98 11.31 7.27
C PHE A 199 -10.82 11.02 8.51
N ARG A 200 -11.91 11.74 8.74
CA ARG A 200 -12.73 11.55 9.94
C ARG A 200 -13.17 10.09 10.18
N PRO A 201 -13.68 9.34 9.19
CA PRO A 201 -14.07 7.95 9.42
C PRO A 201 -12.91 7.05 9.84
N LEU A 202 -11.73 7.23 9.23
CA LEU A 202 -10.51 6.50 9.60
C LEU A 202 -10.01 6.94 10.98
N ALA A 203 -10.01 8.24 11.28
CA ALA A 203 -9.61 8.78 12.57
C ALA A 203 -10.49 8.25 13.71
N VAL A 204 -11.81 8.20 13.51
CA VAL A 204 -12.75 7.61 14.49
C VAL A 204 -12.41 6.14 14.71
N LEU A 205 -12.20 5.36 13.65
CA LEU A 205 -11.85 3.95 13.76
C LEU A 205 -10.53 3.74 14.53
N LEU A 206 -9.47 4.45 14.13
CA LEU A 206 -8.17 4.34 14.81
C LEU A 206 -8.24 4.82 16.26
N GLY A 207 -9.05 5.86 16.55
CA GLY A 207 -9.30 6.36 17.89
C GLY A 207 -9.98 5.33 18.78
N CYS A 208 -11.00 4.63 18.27
CA CYS A 208 -11.67 3.53 18.96
C CYS A 208 -10.72 2.39 19.35
N HIS A 209 -9.64 2.21 18.59
CA HIS A 209 -8.63 1.19 18.86
C HIS A 209 -7.40 1.71 19.60
N GLY A 210 -7.42 2.97 20.06
CA GLY A 210 -6.29 3.59 20.77
C GLY A 210 -5.03 3.76 19.91
N LEU A 211 -5.20 3.77 18.58
CA LEU A 211 -4.09 3.87 17.61
C LEU A 211 -3.89 5.29 17.08
N LEU A 212 -4.88 6.17 17.25
CA LEU A 212 -4.81 7.54 16.77
C LEU A 212 -3.96 8.40 17.70
N THR A 213 -2.87 8.95 17.17
CA THR A 213 -2.00 9.90 17.87
C THR A 213 -2.08 11.28 17.24
N GLU A 214 -1.59 12.33 17.92
CA GLU A 214 -1.48 13.67 17.34
C GLU A 214 -0.61 13.66 16.07
N ARG A 215 0.49 12.89 16.06
CA ARG A 215 1.37 12.75 14.89
C ARG A 215 0.65 12.15 13.68
N ILE A 216 -0.17 11.12 13.89
CA ILE A 216 -0.98 10.51 12.81
C ILE A 216 -2.02 11.52 12.29
N GLN A 217 -2.63 12.30 13.18
CA GLN A 217 -3.56 13.35 12.76
C GLN A 217 -2.86 14.48 11.98
N GLU A 218 -1.59 14.79 12.31
CA GLU A 218 -0.77 15.72 11.53
C GLU A 218 -0.49 15.19 10.12
N GLU A 219 -0.16 13.89 9.99
CA GLU A 219 0.04 13.28 8.67
C GLU A 219 -1.25 13.24 7.85
N PHE A 220 -2.42 13.06 8.46
CA PHE A 220 -3.69 13.20 7.76
C PHE A 220 -3.90 14.61 7.20
N LYS A 221 -3.56 15.65 7.96
CA LYS A 221 -3.57 17.04 7.47
C LYS A 221 -2.57 17.26 6.34
N HIS A 222 -1.41 16.60 6.39
CA HIS A 222 -0.44 16.61 5.31
C HIS A 222 -1.00 16.00 4.03
N GLY A 223 -1.76 14.90 4.11
CA GLY A 223 -2.48 14.32 2.98
C GLY A 223 -3.52 15.28 2.38
N GLU A 224 -4.33 15.94 3.22
CA GLU A 224 -5.30 16.95 2.77
C GLU A 224 -4.60 18.15 2.09
N GLU A 225 -3.49 18.60 2.65
CA GLU A 225 -2.65 19.67 2.07
C GLU A 225 -2.08 19.22 0.73
N TYR A 226 -1.55 17.99 0.64
CA TYR A 226 -1.05 17.41 -0.61
C TYR A 226 -2.11 17.45 -1.70
N TRP A 227 -3.28 16.86 -1.49
CA TRP A 227 -4.37 16.83 -2.47
C TRP A 227 -4.86 18.21 -2.87
N THR A 228 -4.81 19.17 -1.95
CA THR A 228 -5.15 20.57 -2.24
C THR A 228 -4.12 21.23 -3.15
N LEU A 229 -2.82 21.03 -2.85
CA LEU A 229 -1.72 21.53 -3.68
C LEU A 229 -1.73 20.87 -5.05
N GLU A 230 -1.92 19.57 -5.13
CA GLU A 230 -2.01 18.82 -6.39
C GLU A 230 -3.09 19.39 -7.30
N ARG A 231 -4.33 19.51 -6.80
CA ARG A 231 -5.43 20.12 -7.57
C ARG A 231 -5.14 21.55 -7.99
N MET A 232 -4.54 22.34 -7.12
CA MET A 232 -4.18 23.73 -7.41
C MET A 232 -3.12 23.82 -8.50
N LEU A 233 -2.06 23.03 -8.40
CA LEU A 233 -0.93 23.01 -9.32
C LEU A 233 -1.34 22.47 -10.69
N CYS A 234 -2.06 21.35 -10.75
CA CYS A 234 -2.57 20.80 -12.00
C CYS A 234 -3.55 21.75 -12.69
N ARG A 235 -4.41 22.43 -11.93
CA ARG A 235 -5.30 23.48 -12.49
C ARG A 235 -4.52 24.68 -13.01
N ALA A 236 -3.47 25.11 -12.30
CA ALA A 236 -2.63 26.22 -12.74
C ALA A 236 -1.91 25.91 -14.06
N LEU A 237 -1.50 24.64 -14.28
CA LEU A 237 -0.96 24.20 -15.59
C LEU A 237 -2.00 24.38 -16.71
N VAL A 238 -3.21 23.85 -16.51
CA VAL A 238 -4.30 23.93 -17.53
C VAL A 238 -4.70 25.38 -17.81
N ASP A 239 -4.82 26.20 -16.74
CA ASP A 239 -5.22 27.61 -16.86
C ASP A 239 -4.08 28.51 -17.37
N GLY A 240 -2.86 28.00 -17.53
CA GLY A 240 -1.69 28.80 -17.90
C GLY A 240 -1.23 29.80 -16.84
N LYS A 241 -1.60 29.59 -15.57
CA LYS A 241 -1.26 30.46 -14.44
C LYS A 241 0.17 30.26 -13.96
N GLU A 242 0.66 31.22 -13.18
CA GLU A 242 1.96 31.12 -12.51
C GLU A 242 1.94 30.02 -11.43
N ILE A 243 3.03 29.25 -11.32
CA ILE A 243 3.23 28.18 -10.36
C ILE A 243 4.38 28.56 -9.42
N SER A 244 4.15 28.40 -8.13
CA SER A 244 5.16 28.64 -7.10
C SER A 244 6.04 27.41 -6.91
N VAL A 245 7.36 27.56 -7.01
CA VAL A 245 8.32 26.48 -6.72
C VAL A 245 8.17 25.94 -5.30
N LYS A 246 7.85 26.82 -4.33
CA LYS A 246 7.66 26.41 -2.93
C LYS A 246 6.49 25.44 -2.80
N ASP A 247 5.39 25.68 -3.53
CA ASP A 247 4.22 24.82 -3.49
C ASP A 247 4.51 23.48 -4.16
N VAL A 248 5.27 23.47 -5.26
CA VAL A 248 5.73 22.23 -5.92
C VAL A 248 6.60 21.39 -4.99
N ILE A 249 7.62 22.00 -4.36
CA ILE A 249 8.51 21.30 -3.44
C ILE A 249 7.74 20.84 -2.19
N ARG A 250 6.77 21.62 -1.73
CA ARG A 250 5.90 21.21 -0.62
C ARG A 250 5.05 20.01 -1.00
N ALA A 251 4.44 20.02 -2.18
CA ALA A 251 3.61 18.92 -2.66
C ALA A 251 4.39 17.59 -2.73
N ILE A 252 5.57 17.58 -3.35
CA ILE A 252 6.38 16.35 -3.45
C ILE A 252 6.85 15.83 -2.09
N HIS A 253 7.12 16.69 -1.12
CA HIS A 253 7.43 16.27 0.25
C HIS A 253 6.23 15.69 1.01
N LEU A 254 5.02 16.08 0.63
CA LEU A 254 3.80 15.60 1.26
C LEU A 254 3.27 14.31 0.61
N LYS A 255 3.65 14.04 -0.63
CA LYS A 255 3.10 12.95 -1.47
C LYS A 255 3.11 11.60 -0.76
N SER A 256 4.20 11.23 -0.09
CA SER A 256 4.32 9.97 0.66
C SER A 256 3.84 10.08 2.13
N PHE A 257 2.83 10.87 2.44
CA PHE A 257 2.30 10.97 3.81
C PHE A 257 1.73 9.64 4.32
N ASP A 258 1.22 8.81 3.43
CA ASP A 258 0.71 7.45 3.67
C ASP A 258 1.78 6.54 4.29
N TYR A 259 2.98 6.48 3.74
CA TYR A 259 4.10 5.73 4.31
C TYR A 259 4.46 6.21 5.73
N ARG A 260 4.38 7.52 5.99
CA ARG A 260 4.60 8.07 7.33
C ARG A 260 3.48 7.69 8.29
N VAL A 261 2.22 7.68 7.84
CA VAL A 261 1.08 7.16 8.61
C VAL A 261 1.29 5.68 8.96
N LEU A 262 1.66 4.85 7.98
CA LEU A 262 1.89 3.42 8.19
C LEU A 262 3.04 3.16 9.18
N ASN A 263 4.15 3.92 9.10
CA ASN A 263 5.26 3.82 10.04
C ASN A 263 4.83 4.22 11.46
N LEU A 264 4.10 5.31 11.62
CA LEU A 264 3.58 5.76 12.92
C LEU A 264 2.59 4.76 13.51
N LEU A 265 1.70 4.19 12.70
CA LEU A 265 0.81 3.11 13.12
C LEU A 265 1.57 1.88 13.59
N LEU A 266 2.64 1.51 12.89
CA LEU A 266 3.44 0.35 13.26
C LEU A 266 4.16 0.56 14.60
N TYR A 267 4.63 1.77 14.91
CA TYR A 267 5.12 2.12 16.23
C TYR A 267 4.04 1.93 17.30
N GLN A 268 2.81 2.42 17.06
CA GLN A 268 1.69 2.28 18.00
C GLN A 268 1.27 0.82 18.21
N LEU A 269 1.10 0.07 17.13
CA LEU A 269 0.74 -1.35 17.17
C LEU A 269 1.76 -2.21 17.93
N ARG A 270 3.03 -1.77 17.96
CA ARG A 270 4.11 -2.42 18.69
C ARG A 270 4.31 -1.88 20.10
N GLY A 271 3.61 -0.82 20.49
CA GLY A 271 3.83 -0.13 21.79
C GLY A 271 5.22 0.48 21.91
N MET A 272 5.82 0.89 20.79
CA MET A 272 7.16 1.48 20.73
C MET A 272 7.09 2.99 20.64
N GLN A 273 8.10 3.67 21.18
CA GLN A 273 8.29 5.10 20.96
C GLN A 273 8.77 5.37 19.54
N VAL A 274 8.28 6.44 18.94
CA VAL A 274 8.70 6.88 17.60
C VAL A 274 10.19 7.23 17.62
N ASN A 275 10.95 6.70 16.70
CA ASN A 275 12.35 7.06 16.49
C ASN A 275 12.42 8.21 15.48
N GLU A 276 12.69 9.42 15.95
CA GLU A 276 12.71 10.62 15.10
C GLU A 276 13.83 10.56 14.04
N VAL A 277 14.97 9.97 14.35
CA VAL A 277 16.06 9.81 13.37
C VAL A 277 15.63 8.92 12.20
N HIS A 278 14.86 7.86 12.50
CA HIS A 278 14.29 7.02 11.45
C HIS A 278 13.28 7.81 10.62
N MET A 279 12.37 8.56 11.24
CA MET A 279 11.36 9.34 10.53
C MET A 279 11.98 10.44 9.66
N ASP A 280 13.01 11.13 10.15
CA ASP A 280 13.75 12.15 9.39
C ASP A 280 14.45 11.52 8.17
N PHE A 281 15.10 10.37 8.36
CA PHE A 281 15.74 9.64 7.28
C PHE A 281 14.71 9.21 6.22
N LEU A 282 13.62 8.57 6.64
CA LEU A 282 12.58 8.08 5.75
C LEU A 282 11.94 9.22 4.95
N SER A 283 11.68 10.37 5.57
CA SER A 283 11.12 11.54 4.87
C SER A 283 12.00 12.03 3.71
N ILE A 284 13.32 12.02 3.87
CA ILE A 284 14.25 12.41 2.79
C ILE A 284 14.36 11.30 1.74
N SER A 285 14.38 10.04 2.16
CA SER A 285 14.39 8.90 1.25
C SER A 285 13.13 8.85 0.39
N GLU A 286 11.96 9.03 0.99
CA GLU A 286 10.67 9.10 0.30
C GLU A 286 10.67 10.23 -0.75
N PHE A 287 11.14 11.44 -0.38
CA PHE A 287 11.27 12.54 -1.35
C PHE A 287 12.09 12.14 -2.59
N LEU A 288 13.22 11.46 -2.41
CA LEU A 288 14.06 11.03 -3.53
C LEU A 288 13.38 9.94 -4.36
N VAL A 289 12.65 9.01 -3.72
CA VAL A 289 11.86 7.98 -4.41
C VAL A 289 10.75 8.62 -5.24
N GLU A 290 9.99 9.55 -4.68
CA GLU A 290 8.92 10.25 -5.40
C GLU A 290 9.44 11.06 -6.60
N VAL A 291 10.62 11.69 -6.46
CA VAL A 291 11.26 12.36 -7.61
C VAL A 291 11.66 11.36 -8.69
N ALA A 292 12.15 10.18 -8.31
CA ALA A 292 12.53 9.14 -9.27
C ALA A 292 11.31 8.58 -10.01
N ASP A 293 10.22 8.37 -9.29
CA ASP A 293 8.93 7.91 -9.83
C ASP A 293 8.34 8.93 -10.80
N ASP A 294 8.28 10.20 -10.40
CA ASP A 294 7.85 11.30 -11.26
C ASP A 294 8.70 11.43 -12.54
N LEU A 295 10.01 11.12 -12.48
CA LEU A 295 10.86 11.13 -13.68
C LEU A 295 10.59 9.94 -14.60
N PHE A 296 10.18 8.79 -14.03
CA PHE A 296 9.84 7.59 -14.78
C PHE A 296 8.48 7.73 -15.49
N ASP A 297 7.49 8.24 -14.80
CA ASP A 297 6.09 8.34 -15.28
C ASP A 297 5.81 9.58 -16.14
N TYR A 298 6.78 10.50 -16.25
CA TYR A 298 6.64 11.81 -16.86
C TYR A 298 5.99 11.82 -18.25
N GLU A 299 6.48 10.97 -19.18
CA GLU A 299 6.06 11.04 -20.59
C GLU A 299 4.73 10.33 -20.86
N VAL A 300 4.52 9.19 -20.21
CA VAL A 300 3.43 8.26 -20.57
C VAL A 300 2.17 8.55 -19.78
N ASP A 301 2.30 8.71 -18.48
CA ASP A 301 1.14 8.79 -17.60
C ASP A 301 0.81 10.23 -17.19
N ASP A 302 1.76 10.98 -16.64
CA ASP A 302 1.45 12.25 -15.99
C ASP A 302 1.11 13.40 -16.94
N VAL A 303 1.83 13.52 -18.06
CA VAL A 303 1.53 14.57 -19.04
C VAL A 303 0.22 14.28 -19.75
N LEU A 304 -0.09 13.02 -20.05
CA LEU A 304 -1.33 12.64 -20.75
C LEU A 304 -2.55 12.81 -19.84
N GLU A 305 -2.47 12.36 -18.59
CA GLU A 305 -3.59 12.34 -17.65
C GLU A 305 -3.76 13.64 -16.84
N ASN A 306 -2.82 14.56 -16.96
CA ASN A 306 -2.77 15.81 -16.19
C ASN A 306 -2.52 15.62 -14.70
N ASN A 307 -1.74 14.60 -14.33
CA ASN A 307 -1.34 14.35 -12.95
C ASN A 307 -0.27 15.32 -12.47
N PHE A 308 -0.09 15.41 -11.17
CA PHE A 308 1.03 16.12 -10.59
C PHE A 308 2.33 15.39 -10.91
N ASN A 309 3.35 16.14 -11.33
CA ASN A 309 4.70 15.63 -11.57
C ASN A 309 5.71 16.77 -11.40
N ILE A 310 6.75 16.55 -10.61
CA ILE A 310 7.72 17.62 -10.30
C ILE A 310 8.42 18.15 -11.56
N LEU A 311 8.84 17.29 -12.48
CA LEU A 311 9.50 17.73 -13.71
C LEU A 311 8.58 18.56 -14.58
N ARG A 312 7.33 18.15 -14.71
CA ARG A 312 6.27 18.86 -15.42
C ARG A 312 6.07 20.29 -14.87
N MET A 313 6.00 20.43 -13.55
CA MET A 313 5.91 21.72 -12.88
C MET A 313 7.15 22.57 -13.09
N PHE A 314 8.35 21.97 -13.02
CA PHE A 314 9.61 22.65 -13.26
C PHE A 314 9.78 23.10 -14.72
N VAL A 315 9.31 22.32 -15.70
CA VAL A 315 9.27 22.74 -17.10
C VAL A 315 8.39 23.96 -17.28
N ARG A 316 7.24 23.99 -16.64
CA ARG A 316 6.34 25.15 -16.66
C ARG A 316 6.98 26.40 -16.09
N ILE A 317 7.77 26.28 -15.01
CA ILE A 317 8.41 27.41 -14.31
C ILE A 317 9.68 27.88 -15.00
N TYR A 318 10.54 26.94 -15.43
CA TYR A 318 11.90 27.22 -15.86
C TYR A 318 12.17 26.91 -17.34
N GLY A 319 11.19 26.38 -18.07
CA GLY A 319 11.34 25.98 -19.47
C GLY A 319 12.49 24.98 -19.65
N THR A 320 13.36 25.25 -20.59
CA THR A 320 14.53 24.38 -20.90
C THR A 320 15.56 24.28 -19.79
N SER A 321 15.51 25.14 -18.77
CA SER A 321 16.41 25.10 -17.61
C SER A 321 15.89 24.19 -16.49
N ALA A 322 14.71 23.60 -16.63
CA ALA A 322 14.10 22.72 -15.63
C ALA A 322 15.02 21.61 -15.13
N PRO A 323 15.72 20.83 -15.99
CA PRO A 323 16.63 19.79 -15.53
C PRO A 323 17.73 20.27 -14.60
N ALA A 324 18.35 21.41 -14.95
CA ALA A 324 19.43 21.97 -14.14
C ALA A 324 18.93 22.51 -12.78
N MET A 325 17.69 22.99 -12.74
CA MET A 325 17.07 23.46 -11.50
C MET A 325 16.64 22.29 -10.63
N LEU A 326 16.02 21.26 -11.21
CA LEU A 326 15.63 20.04 -10.47
C LEU A 326 16.85 19.32 -9.89
N ALA A 327 17.93 19.20 -10.68
CA ALA A 327 19.17 18.58 -10.22
C ALA A 327 19.76 19.23 -8.96
N LYS A 328 19.55 20.54 -8.73
CA LYS A 328 19.97 21.18 -7.48
C LYS A 328 19.20 20.68 -6.27
N TYR A 329 17.87 20.56 -6.40
CA TYR A 329 17.03 20.03 -5.31
C TYR A 329 17.34 18.57 -5.01
N ILE A 330 17.59 17.78 -6.06
CA ILE A 330 18.03 16.38 -5.92
C ILE A 330 19.36 16.33 -5.16
N ALA A 331 20.37 17.10 -5.58
CA ALA A 331 21.69 17.11 -4.93
C ALA A 331 21.63 17.54 -3.46
N GLU A 332 20.79 18.54 -3.12
CA GLU A 332 20.56 18.96 -1.73
C GLU A 332 19.90 17.85 -0.91
N ALA A 333 18.95 17.11 -1.49
CA ALA A 333 18.30 15.98 -0.84
C ALA A 333 19.24 14.79 -0.67
N GLU A 334 20.07 14.47 -1.68
CA GLU A 334 21.09 13.42 -1.60
C GLU A 334 22.15 13.71 -0.53
N GLU A 335 22.56 14.98 -0.39
CA GLU A 335 23.48 15.37 0.68
C GLU A 335 22.86 15.10 2.07
N LYS A 336 21.59 15.51 2.29
CA LYS A 336 20.86 15.25 3.53
C LYS A 336 20.69 13.75 3.76
N TYR A 337 20.29 13.00 2.73
CA TYR A 337 20.17 11.56 2.78
C TYR A 337 21.47 10.89 3.25
N ASN A 338 22.59 11.27 2.65
CA ASN A 338 23.91 10.71 3.00
C ASN A 338 24.35 11.08 4.43
N ILE A 339 23.95 12.24 4.94
CA ILE A 339 24.21 12.63 6.33
C ILE A 339 23.37 11.76 7.29
N LEU A 340 22.06 11.65 7.04
CA LEU A 340 21.15 10.90 7.89
C LEU A 340 21.43 9.40 7.84
N LEU A 341 21.77 8.84 6.68
CA LEU A 341 22.14 7.43 6.53
C LEU A 341 23.30 7.04 7.46
N LYS A 342 24.25 7.94 7.70
CA LYS A 342 25.38 7.73 8.60
C LYS A 342 24.97 7.80 10.08
N THR A 343 23.79 8.31 10.40
CA THR A 343 23.25 8.35 11.78
C THR A 343 22.49 7.10 12.15
N LEU A 344 22.11 6.29 11.17
CA LEU A 344 21.44 5.01 11.38
C LEU A 344 22.42 3.97 11.96
N ASP A 345 21.85 2.94 12.60
CA ASP A 345 22.64 1.75 12.94
C ASP A 345 23.29 1.15 11.69
N SER A 346 24.52 0.69 11.81
CA SER A 346 25.31 0.23 10.66
C SER A 346 24.68 -0.97 9.94
N GLN A 347 24.03 -1.89 10.70
CA GLN A 347 23.35 -3.03 10.10
C GLN A 347 22.09 -2.58 9.36
N LEU A 348 21.28 -1.71 9.98
CA LEU A 348 20.09 -1.13 9.36
C LEU A 348 20.44 -0.37 8.08
N SER A 349 21.51 0.42 8.10
CA SER A 349 22.00 1.14 6.91
C SER A 349 22.36 0.20 5.76
N LEU A 350 23.05 -0.91 6.06
CA LEU A 350 23.41 -1.94 5.06
C LEU A 350 22.18 -2.67 4.52
N ASP A 351 21.24 -3.03 5.39
CA ASP A 351 20.01 -3.74 4.99
C ASP A 351 19.12 -2.84 4.12
N TYR A 352 19.02 -1.56 4.46
CA TYR A 352 18.26 -0.61 3.66
C TYR A 352 18.93 -0.35 2.29
N HIS A 353 20.25 -0.22 2.27
CA HIS A 353 21.00 -0.07 1.02
C HIS A 353 20.76 -1.27 0.08
N ARG A 354 20.85 -2.50 0.62
CA ARG A 354 20.56 -3.72 -0.14
C ARG A 354 19.13 -3.72 -0.69
N ARG A 355 18.14 -3.29 0.09
CA ARG A 355 16.75 -3.19 -0.37
C ARG A 355 16.59 -2.20 -1.52
N CYS A 356 17.26 -1.05 -1.46
CA CYS A 356 17.26 -0.07 -2.55
C CYS A 356 17.89 -0.65 -3.84
N GLU A 357 18.97 -1.44 -3.70
CA GLU A 357 19.58 -2.13 -4.86
C GLU A 357 18.63 -3.17 -5.46
N GLU A 358 17.95 -3.96 -4.63
CA GLU A 358 16.94 -4.94 -5.06
C GLU A 358 15.78 -4.25 -5.80
N ALA A 359 15.22 -3.18 -5.25
CA ALA A 359 14.15 -2.42 -5.88
C ALA A 359 14.56 -1.84 -7.25
N THR A 360 15.79 -1.33 -7.36
CA THR A 360 16.33 -0.83 -8.62
C THR A 360 16.45 -1.93 -9.68
N GLN A 361 16.81 -3.15 -9.28
CA GLN A 361 16.89 -4.30 -10.18
C GLN A 361 15.52 -4.81 -10.61
N GLU A 362 14.55 -4.84 -9.69
CA GLU A 362 13.16 -5.22 -9.95
C GLU A 362 12.50 -4.26 -10.95
N GLY A 363 12.77 -2.95 -10.84
CA GLY A 363 12.30 -1.90 -11.77
C GLY A 363 12.98 -1.92 -13.17
N GLY A 364 13.87 -2.89 -13.43
CA GLY A 364 14.55 -3.03 -14.74
C GLY A 364 15.61 -1.98 -15.03
N SER A 365 15.99 -1.16 -14.05
CA SER A 365 17.07 -0.17 -14.18
C SER A 365 18.43 -0.84 -13.97
N THR A 366 19.33 -0.68 -14.93
CA THR A 366 20.71 -1.19 -14.87
C THR A 366 21.68 -0.23 -14.17
N SER A 367 21.18 0.83 -13.53
CA SER A 367 22.01 1.81 -12.85
C SER A 367 22.53 1.26 -11.52
N LYS A 368 23.84 1.45 -11.28
CA LYS A 368 24.54 0.94 -10.09
C LYS A 368 24.35 1.80 -8.83
N HIS A 369 23.50 2.81 -8.86
CA HIS A 369 23.23 3.69 -7.72
C HIS A 369 21.96 3.27 -7.01
N PRO A 370 21.90 3.17 -5.67
CA PRO A 370 20.72 2.75 -4.93
C PRO A 370 19.46 3.62 -5.16
N LEU A 371 19.67 4.86 -5.56
CA LEU A 371 18.63 5.80 -5.99
C LEU A 371 18.65 6.03 -7.51
N GLY A 372 19.41 5.21 -8.24
CA GLY A 372 19.56 5.29 -9.68
C GLY A 372 20.52 6.39 -10.16
N THR A 373 20.87 6.34 -11.43
CA THR A 373 21.39 7.51 -12.14
C THR A 373 20.16 8.31 -12.55
N TRP A 374 20.07 9.56 -12.08
CA TRP A 374 18.98 10.45 -12.44
C TRP A 374 18.93 10.64 -13.96
N ASN A 375 18.07 9.88 -14.61
CA ASN A 375 17.86 10.00 -16.04
C ASN A 375 16.67 10.92 -16.27
N ILE A 376 16.95 12.19 -16.55
CA ILE A 376 15.90 13.16 -16.82
C ILE A 376 15.38 12.91 -18.25
N PRO A 377 14.09 12.60 -18.42
CA PRO A 377 13.51 12.31 -19.73
C PRO A 377 13.51 13.54 -20.64
N LYS A 378 13.15 13.35 -21.90
CA LYS A 378 13.05 14.44 -22.88
C LYS A 378 11.93 15.41 -22.46
N LEU A 379 12.26 16.70 -22.41
CA LEU A 379 11.30 17.72 -21.98
C LEU A 379 10.15 17.88 -22.97
N ILE A 380 8.94 17.85 -22.43
CA ILE A 380 7.70 18.20 -23.15
C ILE A 380 7.37 19.64 -22.79
N VAL A 381 7.71 20.58 -23.68
CA VAL A 381 7.50 22.02 -23.44
C VAL A 381 6.08 22.43 -23.86
N ASP A 382 5.54 21.81 -24.89
CA ASP A 382 4.17 22.01 -25.38
C ASP A 382 3.35 20.74 -25.15
N GLU A 383 2.67 20.69 -24.01
CA GLU A 383 1.88 19.53 -23.61
C GLU A 383 0.62 19.34 -24.49
N GLU A 384 0.04 20.43 -25.01
CA GLU A 384 -1.14 20.33 -25.89
C GLU A 384 -0.78 19.68 -27.22
N LEU A 385 0.34 20.11 -27.81
CA LEU A 385 0.87 19.49 -29.03
C LEU A 385 1.25 18.03 -28.80
N TYR A 386 1.87 17.73 -27.66
CA TYR A 386 2.25 16.35 -27.29
C TYR A 386 1.02 15.45 -27.22
N ARG A 387 0.00 15.83 -26.44
CA ARG A 387 -1.26 15.08 -26.31
C ARG A 387 -1.97 14.89 -27.65
N SER A 388 -2.00 15.93 -28.48
CA SER A 388 -2.63 15.85 -29.81
C SER A 388 -1.92 14.81 -30.69
N ASN A 389 -0.61 14.78 -30.70
CA ASN A 389 0.18 13.85 -31.49
C ASN A 389 -0.03 12.39 -31.02
N VAL A 390 -0.09 12.14 -29.71
CA VAL A 390 -0.36 10.79 -29.16
C VAL A 390 -1.74 10.29 -29.56
N LEU A 391 -2.78 11.15 -29.44
CA LEU A 391 -4.15 10.80 -29.82
C LEU A 391 -4.31 10.51 -31.31
N ASP A 392 -3.56 11.18 -32.18
CA ASP A 392 -3.60 10.94 -33.62
C ASP A 392 -2.94 9.59 -33.97
N ILE A 393 -1.86 9.20 -33.29
CA ILE A 393 -1.23 7.88 -33.45
C ILE A 393 -2.16 6.75 -33.02
N GLU A 394 -2.89 6.91 -31.90
CA GLU A 394 -3.85 5.91 -31.42
C GLU A 394 -5.07 5.74 -32.34
N ARG A 395 -5.41 6.76 -33.11
CA ARG A 395 -6.51 6.70 -34.11
C ARG A 395 -6.10 6.02 -35.41
N GLU A 396 -4.81 5.98 -35.70
CA GLU A 396 -4.27 5.35 -36.90
C GLU A 396 -3.92 3.85 -36.74
N MET A 397 -3.86 3.35 -35.48
CA MET A 397 -3.65 1.94 -35.13
C MET A 397 -4.99 1.22 -34.95
#